data_0d3baee1955e1eed098841ec2d680165
#
_entry.id   0d3baee1955e1eed098841ec2d680165
#
_cell.length_a   1.000
_cell.length_b   1.000
_cell.length_c   1.000
_cell.angle_alpha   90.00
_cell.angle_beta   90.00
_cell.angle_gamma   90.00
#
_symmetry.space_group_name_H-M   'P 1'
#
loop_
_entity.id
_entity.type
_entity.pdbx_description
1 polymer ?
#
loop_
_entity_poly.entity_id
_entity_poly.type
_entity_poly.pdbx_seq_one_letter_code
_entity_poly.pdbx_strand_id
1 'polypeptide(L)'
;IQNINQAVETLSGGQRQGVGVGRAAAFGSKVVILDEPTAALGVKESRRVLELILDVRSRGLPIVLISHNMPHVFEVADRIHIHRLGKRLCVINPKDYSMSDAVAFMTGAKEAPKETLAA
;
A
#
# COMPACT_ATOMS: atom_id res chain seq x y z
N ILE A 1 -19.18 -8.10 -2.05
CA ILE A 1 -20.29 -7.55 -2.86
C ILE A 1 -21.29 -8.66 -3.10
N GLN A 2 -22.49 -8.51 -2.61
CA GLN A 2 -23.52 -9.55 -2.70
C GLN A 2 -24.33 -9.47 -4.01
N ASN A 3 -24.37 -8.30 -4.64
CA ASN A 3 -25.11 -8.09 -5.89
C ASN A 3 -24.17 -7.50 -6.95
N ILE A 4 -23.86 -8.28 -7.96
CA ILE A 4 -22.94 -7.89 -9.05
C ILE A 4 -23.50 -6.76 -9.92
N ASN A 5 -24.79 -6.49 -9.88
CA ASN A 5 -25.44 -5.42 -10.63
C ASN A 5 -25.60 -4.13 -9.82
N GLN A 6 -25.11 -4.09 -8.58
CA GLN A 6 -25.18 -2.92 -7.74
C GLN A 6 -24.32 -1.80 -8.30
N ALA A 7 -24.83 -0.57 -8.30
CA ALA A 7 -24.07 0.60 -8.71
C ALA A 7 -22.90 0.86 -7.75
N VAL A 8 -21.72 1.18 -8.29
CA VAL A 8 -20.50 1.39 -7.51
C VAL A 8 -20.67 2.53 -6.48
N GLU A 9 -21.40 3.57 -6.83
CA GLU A 9 -21.66 4.69 -5.94
C GLU A 9 -22.41 4.31 -4.65
N THR A 10 -23.12 3.18 -4.65
CA THR A 10 -23.84 2.65 -3.49
C THR A 10 -23.01 1.69 -2.64
N LEU A 11 -21.79 1.37 -3.07
CA LEU A 11 -20.87 0.50 -2.35
C LEU A 11 -20.18 1.24 -1.20
N SER A 12 -19.74 0.50 -0.18
CA SER A 12 -18.85 1.03 0.85
C SER A 12 -17.49 1.42 0.26
N GLY A 13 -16.70 2.21 1.01
CA GLY A 13 -15.35 2.58 0.60
C GLY A 13 -14.46 1.39 0.32
N GLY A 14 -14.46 0.38 1.21
CA GLY A 14 -13.69 -0.84 1.03
C GLY A 14 -14.14 -1.66 -0.18
N GLN A 15 -15.44 -1.74 -0.41
CA GLN A 15 -15.99 -2.43 -1.59
C GLN A 15 -15.61 -1.72 -2.88
N ARG A 16 -15.61 -0.38 -2.90
CA ARG A 16 -15.14 0.39 -4.08
C ARG A 16 -13.66 0.14 -4.35
N GLN A 17 -12.82 0.10 -3.33
CA GLN A 17 -11.41 -0.24 -3.49
C GLN A 17 -11.25 -1.66 -4.07
N GLY A 18 -12.02 -2.61 -3.58
CA GLY A 18 -12.03 -3.98 -4.10
C GLY A 18 -12.37 -4.04 -5.59
N VAL A 19 -13.38 -3.29 -6.03
CA VAL A 19 -13.74 -3.19 -7.45
C VAL A 19 -12.60 -2.59 -8.27
N GLY A 20 -11.98 -1.52 -7.79
CA GLY A 20 -10.85 -0.87 -8.47
C GLY A 20 -9.66 -1.80 -8.67
N VAL A 21 -9.26 -2.51 -7.62
CA VAL A 21 -8.14 -3.47 -7.68
C VAL A 21 -8.50 -4.67 -8.57
N GLY A 22 -9.69 -5.21 -8.42
CA GLY A 22 -10.17 -6.33 -9.26
C GLY A 22 -10.22 -5.97 -10.73
N ARG A 23 -10.66 -4.77 -11.05
CA ARG A 23 -10.69 -4.25 -12.41
C ARG A 23 -9.28 -4.15 -13.02
N ALA A 24 -8.32 -3.60 -12.26
CA ALA A 24 -6.93 -3.53 -12.69
C ALA A 24 -6.34 -4.92 -12.95
N ALA A 25 -6.58 -5.87 -12.04
CA ALA A 25 -6.10 -7.24 -12.20
C ALA A 25 -6.73 -7.97 -13.39
N ALA A 26 -8.02 -7.74 -13.65
CA ALA A 26 -8.78 -8.43 -14.70
C ALA A 26 -8.47 -7.94 -16.12
N PHE A 27 -8.12 -6.66 -16.28
CA PHE A 27 -7.97 -6.04 -17.60
C PHE A 27 -6.51 -5.85 -18.05
N GLY A 28 -5.61 -6.72 -17.57
CA GLY A 28 -4.25 -6.79 -18.10
C GLY A 28 -3.34 -5.62 -17.72
N SER A 29 -3.61 -4.95 -16.62
CA SER A 29 -2.73 -3.92 -16.10
C SER A 29 -1.34 -4.48 -15.83
N LYS A 30 -0.29 -3.72 -16.14
CA LYS A 30 1.11 -4.08 -15.87
C LYS A 30 1.55 -3.73 -14.48
N VAL A 31 0.92 -2.73 -13.88
CA VAL A 31 1.17 -2.25 -12.52
C VAL A 31 -0.10 -1.63 -11.96
N VAL A 32 -0.30 -1.77 -10.68
CA VAL A 32 -1.43 -1.14 -9.96
C VAL A 32 -0.86 -0.08 -9.03
N ILE A 33 -1.41 1.11 -9.09
CA ILE A 33 -1.05 2.21 -8.17
C ILE A 33 -2.23 2.44 -7.24
N LEU A 34 -2.00 2.30 -5.94
CA LEU A 34 -3.00 2.51 -4.90
C LEU A 34 -2.57 3.68 -4.02
N ASP A 35 -3.35 4.75 -4.07
CA ASP A 35 -3.09 5.96 -3.29
C ASP A 35 -4.03 6.01 -2.09
N GLU A 36 -3.45 5.82 -0.91
CA GLU A 36 -4.16 5.81 0.37
C GLU A 36 -5.42 4.91 0.37
N PRO A 37 -5.30 3.62 -0.01
CA PRO A 37 -6.46 2.77 -0.25
C PRO A 37 -7.25 2.41 1.01
N THR A 38 -6.67 2.57 2.20
CA THR A 38 -7.34 2.30 3.47
C THR A 38 -7.70 3.56 4.26
N ALA A 39 -7.46 4.74 3.69
CA ALA A 39 -7.83 5.99 4.33
C ALA A 39 -9.35 6.07 4.56
N ALA A 40 -9.76 6.51 5.74
CA ALA A 40 -11.15 6.63 6.14
C ALA A 40 -11.94 5.30 6.19
N LEU A 41 -11.28 4.15 6.12
CA LEU A 41 -11.90 2.85 6.31
C LEU A 41 -11.78 2.38 7.76
N GLY A 42 -12.78 1.61 8.22
CA GLY A 42 -12.71 0.91 9.51
C GLY A 42 -11.70 -0.24 9.48
N VAL A 43 -11.42 -0.81 10.65
CA VAL A 43 -10.45 -1.90 10.81
C VAL A 43 -10.80 -3.10 9.94
N LYS A 44 -12.06 -3.50 9.93
CA LYS A 44 -12.55 -4.66 9.19
C LYS A 44 -12.43 -4.48 7.67
N GLU A 45 -12.81 -3.31 7.17
CA GLU A 45 -12.72 -2.97 5.75
C GLU A 45 -11.28 -2.82 5.30
N SER A 46 -10.43 -2.18 6.11
CA SER A 46 -8.99 -2.08 5.84
C SER A 46 -8.34 -3.45 5.74
N ARG A 47 -8.69 -4.38 6.64
CA ARG A 47 -8.19 -5.75 6.59
C ARG A 47 -8.52 -6.43 5.27
N ARG A 48 -9.73 -6.27 4.78
CA ARG A 48 -10.15 -6.84 3.49
C ARG A 48 -9.36 -6.26 2.32
N VAL A 49 -9.11 -4.96 2.33
CA VAL A 49 -8.29 -4.30 1.29
C VAL A 49 -6.85 -4.82 1.32
N LEU A 50 -6.25 -4.96 2.51
CA LEU A 50 -4.90 -5.49 2.64
C LEU A 50 -4.79 -6.94 2.17
N GLU A 51 -5.77 -7.79 2.49
CA GLU A 51 -5.83 -9.17 2.01
C GLU A 51 -5.92 -9.23 0.49
N LEU A 52 -6.69 -8.33 -0.11
CA LEU A 52 -6.79 -8.22 -1.56
C LEU A 52 -5.46 -7.78 -2.20
N ILE A 53 -4.76 -6.84 -1.59
CA ILE A 53 -3.43 -6.43 -2.04
C ILE A 53 -2.45 -7.61 -2.01
N LEU A 54 -2.44 -8.38 -0.93
CA LEU A 54 -1.60 -9.56 -0.81
C LEU A 54 -1.95 -10.63 -1.84
N ASP A 55 -3.23 -10.84 -2.13
CA ASP A 55 -3.68 -11.78 -3.15
C ASP A 55 -3.21 -11.36 -4.55
N VAL A 56 -3.40 -10.11 -4.92
CA VAL A 56 -2.95 -9.56 -6.20
C VAL A 56 -1.44 -9.64 -6.34
N ARG A 57 -0.71 -9.32 -5.27
CA ARG A 57 0.75 -9.46 -5.22
C ARG A 57 1.18 -10.92 -5.45
N SER A 58 0.49 -11.88 -4.85
CA SER A 58 0.80 -13.30 -5.00
C SER A 58 0.63 -13.80 -6.44
N ARG A 59 -0.19 -13.12 -7.21
CA ARG A 59 -0.40 -13.41 -8.65
C ARG A 59 0.67 -12.79 -9.55
N GLY A 60 1.65 -12.10 -8.98
CA GLY A 60 2.77 -11.50 -9.71
C GLY A 60 2.51 -10.12 -10.30
N LEU A 61 1.39 -9.49 -10.00
CA LEU A 61 1.09 -8.14 -10.45
C LEU A 61 1.82 -7.12 -9.54
N PRO A 62 2.72 -6.29 -10.08
CA PRO A 62 3.41 -5.27 -9.30
C PRO A 62 2.43 -4.21 -8.76
N ILE A 63 2.62 -3.81 -7.51
CA ILE A 63 1.79 -2.81 -6.84
C ILE A 63 2.67 -1.70 -6.30
N VAL A 64 2.30 -0.45 -6.56
CA VAL A 64 2.84 0.72 -5.89
C VAL A 64 1.79 1.20 -4.90
N LEU A 65 2.11 1.10 -3.62
CA LEU A 65 1.23 1.53 -2.53
C LEU A 65 1.74 2.85 -1.95
N ILE A 66 0.89 3.86 -1.96
CA ILE A 66 1.16 5.14 -1.31
C ILE A 66 0.31 5.19 -0.05
N SER A 67 0.95 5.28 1.11
CA SER A 67 0.25 5.30 2.38
C SER A 67 1.12 5.90 3.49
N HIS A 68 0.48 6.52 4.47
CA HIS A 68 1.11 6.95 5.72
C HIS A 68 0.75 6.02 6.90
N ASN A 69 -0.03 4.99 6.66
CA ASN A 69 -0.36 3.99 7.67
C ASN A 69 0.75 2.95 7.76
N MET A 70 1.68 3.15 8.67
CA MET A 70 2.88 2.30 8.79
C MET A 70 2.58 0.84 9.11
N PRO A 71 1.65 0.49 10.00
CA PRO A 71 1.28 -0.91 10.19
C PRO A 71 0.85 -1.61 8.90
N HIS A 72 0.03 -0.96 8.08
CA HIS A 72 -0.41 -1.51 6.80
C HIS A 72 0.74 -1.67 5.82
N VAL A 73 1.58 -0.64 5.69
CA VAL A 73 2.74 -0.67 4.80
C VAL A 73 3.70 -1.79 5.17
N PHE A 74 4.04 -1.93 6.46
CA PHE A 74 4.97 -2.96 6.93
C PHE A 74 4.42 -4.38 6.74
N GLU A 75 3.11 -4.52 6.71
CA GLU A 75 2.47 -5.83 6.50
C GLU A 75 2.55 -6.30 5.05
N VAL A 76 2.40 -5.40 4.08
CA VAL A 76 2.23 -5.79 2.68
C VAL A 76 3.42 -5.49 1.77
N ALA A 77 4.29 -4.57 2.15
CA ALA A 77 5.36 -4.11 1.28
C ALA A 77 6.56 -5.05 1.26
N ASP A 78 7.14 -5.25 0.09
CA ASP A 78 8.45 -5.90 -0.07
C ASP A 78 9.59 -4.92 0.14
N ARG A 79 9.41 -3.69 -0.31
CA ARG A 79 10.35 -2.58 -0.16
C ARG A 79 9.59 -1.31 0.14
N ILE A 80 10.19 -0.45 0.96
CA ILE A 80 9.61 0.83 1.32
C ILE A 80 10.52 1.95 0.85
N HIS A 81 9.99 2.80 -0.02
CA HIS A 81 10.64 4.02 -0.45
C HIS A 81 10.23 5.14 0.50
N ILE A 82 11.20 5.71 1.20
CA ILE A 82 10.95 6.82 2.13
C ILE A 82 11.31 8.13 1.46
N HIS A 83 10.34 9.03 1.43
CA HIS A 83 10.47 10.36 0.85
C HIS A 83 10.35 11.43 1.92
N ARG A 84 11.10 12.50 1.74
CA ARG A 84 11.04 13.67 2.60
C ARG A 84 11.37 14.91 1.79
N LEU A 85 10.54 15.95 1.94
CA LEU A 85 10.74 17.25 1.27
C LEU A 85 10.94 17.11 -0.25
N GLY A 86 10.15 16.24 -0.86
CA GLY A 86 10.18 16.03 -2.31
C GLY A 86 11.33 15.18 -2.83
N LYS A 87 12.12 14.58 -1.94
CA LYS A 87 13.27 13.73 -2.32
C LYS A 87 13.14 12.34 -1.74
N ARG A 88 13.59 11.34 -2.50
CA ARG A 88 13.75 9.98 -1.99
C ARG A 88 14.97 9.94 -1.07
N LEU A 89 14.75 9.62 0.20
CA LEU A 89 15.82 9.50 1.18
C LEU A 89 16.51 8.13 1.12
N CYS A 90 15.71 7.07 1.07
CA CYS A 90 16.23 5.71 1.12
C CYS A 90 15.16 4.71 0.67
N VAL A 91 15.61 3.49 0.40
CA VAL A 91 14.77 2.33 0.15
C VAL A 91 15.16 1.27 1.17
N ILE A 92 14.22 0.82 1.97
CA ILE A 92 14.48 -0.14 3.04
C ILE A 92 13.64 -1.40 2.87
N ASN A 93 14.13 -2.50 3.46
CA ASN A 93 13.36 -3.72 3.63
C ASN A 93 12.64 -3.64 4.99
N PRO A 94 11.32 -3.81 5.05
CA PRO A 94 10.58 -3.74 6.32
C PRO A 94 10.99 -4.80 7.34
N LYS A 95 11.71 -5.85 6.92
CA LYS A 95 12.24 -6.86 7.83
C LYS A 95 13.48 -6.40 8.59
N ASP A 96 14.19 -5.39 8.07
CA ASP A 96 15.45 -4.90 8.64
C ASP A 96 15.29 -3.70 9.54
N TYR A 97 14.13 -3.05 9.52
CA TYR A 97 13.85 -1.83 10.27
C TYR A 97 12.51 -1.90 10.96
N SER A 98 12.37 -1.21 12.09
CA SER A 98 11.09 -1.07 12.77
C SER A 98 10.24 0.05 12.15
N MET A 99 8.94 0.04 12.45
CA MET A 99 8.06 1.14 12.09
C MET A 99 8.52 2.46 12.68
N SER A 100 9.03 2.43 13.92
CA SER A 100 9.58 3.60 14.60
C SER A 100 10.78 4.18 13.83
N ASP A 101 11.67 3.33 13.31
CA ASP A 101 12.80 3.75 12.49
C ASP A 101 12.33 4.43 11.20
N ALA A 102 11.36 3.84 10.52
CA ALA A 102 10.82 4.42 9.28
C ALA A 102 10.22 5.80 9.51
N VAL A 103 9.42 5.97 10.56
CA VAL A 103 8.85 7.27 10.94
C VAL A 103 9.95 8.27 11.27
N ALA A 104 11.00 7.85 11.97
CA ALA A 104 12.12 8.71 12.31
C ALA A 104 12.88 9.20 11.07
N PHE A 105 13.04 8.35 10.05
CA PHE A 105 13.60 8.76 8.76
C PHE A 105 12.69 9.75 8.03
N MET A 106 11.39 9.48 8.01
CA MET A 106 10.39 10.35 7.37
C MET A 106 10.36 11.76 7.97
N THR A 107 10.49 11.86 9.27
CA THR A 107 10.42 13.15 10.00
C THR A 107 11.76 13.83 10.16
N GLY A 108 12.85 13.14 9.85
CA GLY A 108 14.21 13.66 10.05
C GLY A 108 14.73 13.52 11.47
N ALA A 109 14.03 12.80 12.36
CA ALA A 109 14.47 12.52 13.73
C ALA A 109 15.69 11.59 13.78
N LYS A 110 15.88 10.78 12.75
CA LYS A 110 17.06 9.96 12.51
C LYS A 110 17.60 10.20 11.11
N GLU A 111 18.90 10.06 10.92
CA GLU A 111 19.50 10.06 9.59
C GLU A 111 19.12 8.79 8.84
N ALA A 112 18.83 8.93 7.53
CA ALA A 112 18.59 7.80 6.68
C ALA A 112 19.83 6.88 6.59
N PRO A 113 19.65 5.56 6.43
CA PRO A 113 20.78 4.64 6.30
C PRO A 113 21.64 5.02 5.08
N LYS A 114 22.96 4.84 5.21
CA LYS A 114 23.91 5.13 4.13
C LYS A 114 23.77 4.17 2.96
N GLU A 115 23.49 2.90 3.25
CA GLU A 115 23.21 1.87 2.26
C GLU A 115 21.70 1.67 2.15
N THR A 116 21.18 1.77 0.93
CA THR A 116 19.77 1.52 0.66
C THR A 116 19.62 0.46 -0.42
N LEU A 117 18.45 -0.18 -0.43
CA LEU A 117 18.13 -1.15 -1.47
C LEU A 117 18.06 -0.46 -2.84
N ALA A 118 18.28 -1.23 -3.89
CA ALA A 118 18.03 -0.75 -5.25
C ALA A 118 16.56 -0.37 -5.43
N ALA A 119 16.34 0.71 -6.10
CA ALA A 119 14.98 1.20 -6.38
C ALA A 119 14.20 0.25 -7.29
#